data_18934a807b5b9cb3d04481ae83051bb2
#
_entry.id   18934a807b5b9cb3d04481ae83051bb2
#
_cell.length_a   1.000
_cell.length_b   1.000
_cell.length_c   1.000
_cell.angle_alpha   90.00
_cell.angle_beta   90.00
_cell.angle_gamma   90.00
#
_symmetry.space_group_name_H-M   'P 1'
#
loop_
_entity.id
_entity.type
_entity.pdbx_description
1 polymer ?
#
loop_
_entity_poly.entity_id
_entity_poly.type
_entity_poly.pdbx_seq_one_letter_code
_entity_poly.pdbx_strand_id
1 'polypeptide(L)'
;NAYCDVMHIEESDVLGNQSPLDYIAAIRDIYLPLKTGCSTAIIPKEYFMEPNALFDYMNDKKVSSVGWSVSAFTILTSLGAFEEVGLKSLRKICFSGSVMPCRVLRKWQENLPEAHFVNQYGPTEATASCTYYSVDHTVEEDEVLPIGKAYDNYRVFLIDEHGNEPAVGEQGEICVCGPILALGYYNDPERTAAAFTLNPLNKAYPCLLYTSPSPRD
;
A
#
# COMPACT_ATOMS: atom_id res chain seq x y z
N ASN A 1 -1.63 -14.10 3.48
CA ASN A 1 -2.37 -14.77 2.41
C ASN A 1 -2.91 -13.72 1.43
N ALA A 2 -3.85 -12.87 1.84
CA ALA A 2 -4.52 -11.91 0.97
C ALA A 2 -3.59 -11.05 0.09
N TYR A 3 -2.48 -10.53 0.63
CA TYR A 3 -1.51 -9.78 -0.18
C TYR A 3 -0.84 -10.65 -1.27
N CYS A 4 -0.44 -11.91 -0.93
CA CYS A 4 0.16 -12.81 -1.93
C CYS A 4 -0.81 -13.09 -3.08
N ASP A 5 -2.08 -13.28 -2.74
CA ASP A 5 -3.11 -13.62 -3.72
C ASP A 5 -3.37 -12.43 -4.67
N VAL A 6 -3.41 -11.20 -4.14
CA VAL A 6 -3.57 -9.97 -4.94
C VAL A 6 -2.35 -9.65 -5.79
N MET A 7 -1.15 -9.79 -5.23
CA MET A 7 0.10 -9.47 -5.92
C MET A 7 0.70 -10.67 -6.67
N HIS A 8 0.06 -11.83 -6.58
CA HIS A 8 0.54 -13.08 -7.21
C HIS A 8 2.01 -13.39 -6.88
N ILE A 9 2.40 -13.24 -5.59
CA ILE A 9 3.78 -13.48 -5.17
C ILE A 9 4.11 -14.96 -5.16
N GLU A 10 5.19 -15.30 -5.84
CA GLU A 10 5.69 -16.66 -6.05
C GLU A 10 7.11 -16.84 -5.52
N GLU A 11 7.59 -18.07 -5.42
CA GLU A 11 8.95 -18.41 -4.99
C GLU A 11 10.04 -17.75 -5.86
N SER A 12 9.76 -17.59 -7.14
CA SER A 12 10.69 -16.98 -8.10
C SER A 12 10.84 -15.46 -7.98
N ASP A 13 9.98 -14.80 -7.19
CA ASP A 13 10.02 -13.35 -7.04
C ASP A 13 11.19 -12.86 -6.18
N VAL A 14 11.66 -11.67 -6.51
CA VAL A 14 12.59 -10.91 -5.69
C VAL A 14 11.93 -9.60 -5.30
N LEU A 15 11.68 -9.43 -4.01
CA LEU A 15 11.07 -8.22 -3.45
C LEU A 15 12.12 -7.13 -3.31
N GLY A 16 11.82 -5.92 -3.78
CA GLY A 16 12.68 -4.75 -3.57
C GLY A 16 12.22 -3.96 -2.33
N ASN A 17 12.89 -4.15 -1.20
CA ASN A 17 12.56 -3.44 0.03
C ASN A 17 13.03 -1.99 -0.01
N GLN A 18 12.12 -1.06 0.25
CA GLN A 18 12.38 0.39 0.36
C GLN A 18 12.22 0.88 1.80
N SER A 19 11.30 0.27 2.52
CA SER A 19 10.92 0.74 3.86
C SER A 19 11.96 0.39 4.92
N PRO A 20 12.24 1.28 5.88
CA PRO A 20 12.99 0.92 7.08
C PRO A 20 12.40 -0.30 7.77
N LEU A 21 13.24 -1.19 8.31
CA LEU A 21 12.77 -2.46 8.90
C LEU A 21 11.97 -2.30 10.19
N ASP A 22 12.03 -1.14 10.81
CA ASP A 22 11.24 -0.74 11.99
C ASP A 22 9.90 -0.06 11.61
N TYR A 23 9.61 0.07 10.30
CA TYR A 23 8.35 0.59 9.82
C TYR A 23 7.42 -0.53 9.34
N ILE A 24 6.13 -0.39 9.63
CA ILE A 24 5.13 -1.46 9.39
C ILE A 24 5.09 -1.95 7.94
N ALA A 25 5.40 -1.11 6.95
CA ALA A 25 5.40 -1.52 5.55
C ALA A 25 6.46 -2.58 5.22
N ALA A 26 7.57 -2.65 5.99
CA ALA A 26 8.61 -3.66 5.81
C ALA A 26 8.18 -5.07 6.23
N ILE A 27 7.11 -5.20 7.02
CA ILE A 27 6.63 -6.51 7.50
C ILE A 27 6.35 -7.47 6.34
N ARG A 28 5.88 -6.94 5.22
CA ARG A 28 5.65 -7.68 3.99
C ARG A 28 6.94 -8.30 3.46
N ASP A 29 8.00 -7.50 3.36
CA ASP A 29 9.29 -7.90 2.78
C ASP A 29 10.07 -8.85 3.68
N ILE A 30 9.65 -8.99 4.96
CA ILE A 30 10.18 -9.96 5.92
C ILE A 30 9.39 -11.27 5.89
N TYR A 31 8.06 -11.20 5.89
CA TYR A 31 7.22 -12.40 6.05
C TYR A 31 6.88 -13.10 4.74
N LEU A 32 6.88 -12.39 3.60
CA LEU A 32 6.63 -13.04 2.31
C LEU A 32 7.69 -14.10 1.96
N PRO A 33 9.01 -13.85 2.11
CA PRO A 33 10.01 -14.90 1.92
C PRO A 33 9.80 -16.14 2.79
N LEU A 34 9.42 -15.93 4.04
CA LEU A 34 9.14 -17.04 4.97
C LEU A 34 7.93 -17.87 4.55
N LYS A 35 6.97 -17.25 3.86
CA LYS A 35 5.75 -17.93 3.40
C LYS A 35 5.90 -18.59 2.04
N THR A 36 6.52 -17.90 1.07
CA THR A 36 6.50 -18.28 -0.34
C THR A 36 7.81 -18.84 -0.85
N GLY A 37 8.90 -18.69 -0.08
CA GLY A 37 10.27 -19.03 -0.53
C GLY A 37 10.90 -17.94 -1.42
N CYS A 38 10.21 -16.83 -1.72
CA CYS A 38 10.77 -15.73 -2.50
C CYS A 38 11.97 -15.07 -1.78
N SER A 39 12.64 -14.16 -2.46
CA SER A 39 13.80 -13.45 -1.90
C SER A 39 13.48 -11.99 -1.66
N THR A 40 14.25 -11.32 -0.78
CA THR A 40 14.19 -9.87 -0.59
C THR A 40 15.55 -9.24 -0.85
N ALA A 41 15.60 -8.26 -1.74
CA ALA A 41 16.70 -7.36 -1.95
C ALA A 41 16.50 -6.10 -1.10
N ILE A 42 17.39 -5.88 -0.13
CA ILE A 42 17.39 -4.67 0.70
C ILE A 42 18.08 -3.56 -0.10
N ILE A 43 17.30 -2.57 -0.53
CA ILE A 43 17.80 -1.48 -1.36
C ILE A 43 18.40 -0.40 -0.45
N PRO A 44 19.66 0.00 -0.65
CA PRO A 44 20.25 1.13 0.06
C PRO A 44 19.44 2.41 -0.19
N LYS A 45 19.10 3.13 0.87
CA LYS A 45 18.22 4.30 0.78
C LYS A 45 18.77 5.43 -0.09
N GLU A 46 20.08 5.55 -0.16
CA GLU A 46 20.81 6.53 -0.98
C GLU A 46 20.52 6.38 -2.47
N TYR A 47 20.24 5.17 -2.95
CA TYR A 47 19.92 4.93 -4.36
C TYR A 47 18.60 5.58 -4.80
N PHE A 48 17.69 5.88 -3.89
CA PHE A 48 16.46 6.58 -4.24
C PHE A 48 16.67 8.02 -4.68
N MET A 49 17.87 8.58 -4.50
CA MET A 49 18.28 9.88 -5.04
C MET A 49 19.02 9.78 -6.38
N GLU A 50 19.30 8.56 -6.86
CA GLU A 50 20.07 8.26 -8.07
C GLU A 50 19.34 7.18 -8.89
N PRO A 51 18.31 7.53 -9.70
CA PRO A 51 17.45 6.57 -10.39
C PRO A 51 18.22 5.53 -11.23
N ASN A 52 19.27 5.93 -11.91
CA ASN A 52 20.07 5.00 -12.71
C ASN A 52 20.78 3.95 -11.85
N ALA A 53 21.41 4.36 -10.74
CA ALA A 53 22.06 3.45 -9.81
C ALA A 53 21.04 2.51 -9.15
N LEU A 54 19.85 3.02 -8.80
CA LEU A 54 18.76 2.21 -8.29
C LEU A 54 18.31 1.15 -9.31
N PHE A 55 18.08 1.55 -10.55
CA PHE A 55 17.60 0.65 -11.60
C PHE A 55 18.65 -0.38 -11.99
N ASP A 56 19.93 -0.01 -12.03
CA ASP A 56 21.02 -0.96 -12.23
C ASP A 56 21.09 -1.99 -11.09
N TYR A 57 20.97 -1.55 -9.82
CA TYR A 57 20.90 -2.43 -8.68
C TYR A 57 19.70 -3.38 -8.77
N MET A 58 18.50 -2.85 -9.08
CA MET A 58 17.29 -3.65 -9.23
C MET A 58 17.40 -4.68 -10.36
N ASN A 59 18.03 -4.31 -11.47
CA ASN A 59 18.29 -5.20 -12.59
C ASN A 59 19.29 -6.30 -12.23
N ASP A 60 20.40 -5.96 -11.52
CA ASP A 60 21.39 -6.92 -11.02
C ASP A 60 20.74 -7.95 -10.08
N LYS A 61 19.94 -7.49 -9.13
CA LYS A 61 19.21 -8.33 -8.18
C LYS A 61 17.96 -9.00 -8.78
N LYS A 62 17.59 -8.69 -10.01
CA LYS A 62 16.38 -9.18 -10.70
C LYS A 62 15.11 -8.90 -9.91
N VAL A 63 15.01 -7.72 -9.31
CA VAL A 63 13.83 -7.31 -8.53
C VAL A 63 12.60 -7.39 -9.42
N SER A 64 11.62 -8.19 -9.00
CA SER A 64 10.39 -8.45 -9.75
C SER A 64 9.15 -7.83 -9.13
N SER A 65 9.20 -7.54 -7.83
CA SER A 65 8.08 -6.97 -7.09
C SER A 65 8.55 -5.86 -6.14
N VAL A 66 7.80 -4.78 -6.09
CA VAL A 66 8.00 -3.70 -5.13
C VAL A 66 6.70 -3.29 -4.46
N GLY A 67 6.83 -2.85 -3.20
CA GLY A 67 5.72 -2.23 -2.50
C GLY A 67 6.24 -0.99 -1.79
N TRP A 68 6.17 0.14 -2.47
CA TRP A 68 6.80 1.37 -2.03
C TRP A 68 5.80 2.46 -1.67
N SER A 69 6.28 3.46 -0.94
CA SER A 69 5.51 4.68 -0.73
C SER A 69 5.33 5.45 -2.03
N VAL A 70 4.19 6.13 -2.20
CA VAL A 70 3.96 7.03 -3.34
C VAL A 70 5.07 8.07 -3.48
N SER A 71 5.64 8.53 -2.35
CA SER A 71 6.76 9.48 -2.36
C SER A 71 7.99 8.94 -3.09
N ALA A 72 8.29 7.64 -2.97
CA ALA A 72 9.42 7.04 -3.69
C ALA A 72 9.22 7.12 -5.21
N PHE A 73 8.03 6.77 -5.70
CA PHE A 73 7.69 6.88 -7.13
C PHE A 73 7.77 8.33 -7.63
N THR A 74 7.26 9.27 -6.84
CA THR A 74 7.25 10.70 -7.19
C THR A 74 8.67 11.25 -7.26
N ILE A 75 9.53 10.95 -6.29
CA ILE A 75 10.93 11.39 -6.27
C ILE A 75 11.68 10.83 -7.48
N LEU A 76 11.60 9.53 -7.71
CA LEU A 76 12.28 8.88 -8.83
C LEU A 76 11.83 9.46 -10.17
N THR A 77 10.53 9.68 -10.36
CA THR A 77 9.99 10.29 -11.59
C THR A 77 10.51 11.72 -11.77
N SER A 78 10.58 12.50 -10.70
CA SER A 78 11.09 13.89 -10.77
C SER A 78 12.59 13.99 -10.99
N LEU A 79 13.33 12.93 -10.66
CA LEU A 79 14.79 12.82 -10.90
C LEU A 79 15.14 12.15 -12.24
N GLY A 80 14.19 11.98 -13.15
CA GLY A 80 14.43 11.44 -14.48
C GLY A 80 14.47 9.91 -14.56
N ALA A 81 13.72 9.20 -13.72
CA ALA A 81 13.57 7.76 -13.85
C ALA A 81 13.15 7.36 -15.27
N PHE A 82 13.75 6.29 -15.81
CA PHE A 82 13.57 5.76 -17.16
C PHE A 82 14.19 6.59 -18.32
N GLU A 83 14.92 7.67 -18.06
CA GLU A 83 15.54 8.44 -19.13
C GLU A 83 16.77 7.73 -19.73
N GLU A 84 17.56 7.02 -18.92
CA GLU A 84 18.77 6.33 -19.36
C GLU A 84 18.72 4.82 -19.14
N VAL A 85 18.17 4.38 -18.00
CA VAL A 85 18.10 2.97 -17.60
C VAL A 85 16.66 2.53 -17.44
N GLY A 86 16.29 1.40 -18.05
CA GLY A 86 14.98 0.76 -17.86
C GLY A 86 15.03 -0.40 -16.88
N LEU A 87 13.87 -0.78 -16.33
CA LEU A 87 13.71 -1.94 -15.47
C LEU A 87 13.34 -3.17 -16.29
N LYS A 88 14.08 -4.28 -16.10
CA LYS A 88 13.96 -5.48 -16.94
C LYS A 88 13.08 -6.57 -16.32
N SER A 89 13.05 -6.64 -14.99
CA SER A 89 12.39 -7.74 -14.26
C SER A 89 11.18 -7.30 -13.46
N LEU A 90 11.01 -6.01 -13.22
CA LEU A 90 9.93 -5.47 -12.40
C LEU A 90 8.59 -5.61 -13.13
N ARG A 91 7.65 -6.31 -12.49
CA ARG A 91 6.31 -6.58 -13.04
C ARG A 91 5.18 -6.58 -12.01
N LYS A 92 5.49 -6.43 -10.73
CA LYS A 92 4.49 -6.39 -9.65
C LYS A 92 4.75 -5.16 -8.79
N ILE A 93 3.86 -4.21 -8.83
CA ILE A 93 4.08 -2.88 -8.24
C ILE A 93 2.89 -2.54 -7.36
N CYS A 94 3.08 -2.43 -6.06
CA CYS A 94 2.08 -1.81 -5.20
C CYS A 94 2.61 -0.50 -4.60
N PHE A 95 1.71 0.43 -4.37
CA PHE A 95 2.02 1.73 -3.78
C PHE A 95 0.97 2.11 -2.74
N SER A 96 1.39 2.87 -1.74
CA SER A 96 0.53 3.27 -0.63
C SER A 96 1.06 4.50 0.12
N GLY A 97 0.34 4.93 1.13
CA GLY A 97 0.77 5.97 2.07
C GLY A 97 0.35 7.39 1.71
N SER A 98 -0.06 7.64 0.47
CA SER A 98 -0.68 8.90 0.02
C SER A 98 -1.38 8.70 -1.31
N VAL A 99 -2.14 9.69 -1.76
CA VAL A 99 -2.75 9.68 -3.10
C VAL A 99 -1.65 9.65 -4.16
N MET A 100 -1.74 8.70 -5.09
CA MET A 100 -0.83 8.58 -6.22
C MET A 100 -1.20 9.62 -7.30
N PRO A 101 -0.31 10.56 -7.63
CA PRO A 101 -0.55 11.45 -8.76
C PRO A 101 -0.57 10.65 -10.07
N CYS A 102 -1.69 10.71 -10.82
CA CYS A 102 -1.85 9.88 -12.01
C CYS A 102 -0.79 10.15 -13.09
N ARG A 103 -0.30 11.40 -13.22
CA ARG A 103 0.86 11.70 -14.07
C ARG A 103 2.12 10.91 -13.73
N VAL A 104 2.35 10.62 -12.43
CA VAL A 104 3.47 9.78 -11.98
C VAL A 104 3.21 8.33 -12.35
N LEU A 105 2.03 7.82 -12.00
CA LEU A 105 1.66 6.43 -12.30
C LEU A 105 1.70 6.15 -13.81
N ARG A 106 1.18 7.06 -14.62
CA ARG A 106 1.21 6.96 -16.08
C ARG A 106 2.63 6.81 -16.63
N LYS A 107 3.59 7.60 -16.13
CA LYS A 107 5.01 7.46 -16.51
C LYS A 107 5.54 6.05 -16.24
N TRP A 108 5.16 5.44 -15.11
CA TRP A 108 5.53 4.07 -14.77
C TRP A 108 4.81 3.05 -15.66
N GLN A 109 3.52 3.23 -15.96
CA GLN A 109 2.77 2.37 -16.88
C GLN A 109 3.33 2.40 -18.30
N GLU A 110 3.72 3.58 -18.81
CA GLU A 110 4.33 3.74 -20.13
C GLU A 110 5.66 2.97 -20.27
N ASN A 111 6.44 2.88 -19.19
CA ASN A 111 7.73 2.20 -19.18
C ASN A 111 7.65 0.72 -18.75
N LEU A 112 6.56 0.32 -18.14
CA LEU A 112 6.30 -1.04 -17.64
C LEU A 112 4.86 -1.48 -18.00
N PRO A 113 4.52 -1.56 -19.29
CA PRO A 113 3.13 -1.78 -19.74
C PRO A 113 2.56 -3.13 -19.31
N GLU A 114 3.42 -4.13 -19.06
CA GLU A 114 3.02 -5.47 -18.62
C GLU A 114 3.00 -5.63 -17.09
N ALA A 115 3.32 -4.56 -16.34
CA ALA A 115 3.36 -4.66 -14.90
C ALA A 115 1.96 -4.57 -14.28
N HIS A 116 1.76 -5.35 -13.23
CA HIS A 116 0.56 -5.29 -12.39
C HIS A 116 0.70 -4.18 -11.35
N PHE A 117 -0.16 -3.18 -11.42
CA PHE A 117 -0.18 -2.03 -10.51
C PHE A 117 -1.32 -2.15 -9.50
N VAL A 118 -1.01 -1.94 -8.22
CA VAL A 118 -2.01 -2.01 -7.14
C VAL A 118 -1.88 -0.82 -6.22
N ASN A 119 -2.96 -0.04 -6.11
CA ASN A 119 -3.10 0.99 -5.08
C ASN A 119 -3.54 0.32 -3.77
N GLN A 120 -2.86 0.62 -2.67
CA GLN A 120 -3.20 0.08 -1.36
C GLN A 120 -3.45 1.21 -0.37
N TYR A 121 -4.43 0.99 0.50
CA TYR A 121 -4.73 1.91 1.59
C TYR A 121 -4.85 1.15 2.91
N GLY A 122 -4.37 1.77 3.96
CA GLY A 122 -4.53 1.31 5.33
C GLY A 122 -3.60 2.04 6.29
N PRO A 123 -4.05 2.26 7.53
CA PRO A 123 -3.25 2.82 8.60
C PRO A 123 -2.32 1.76 9.22
N THR A 124 -1.32 2.22 9.94
CA THR A 124 -0.42 1.35 10.75
C THR A 124 -1.20 0.47 11.71
N GLU A 125 -2.26 1.02 12.29
CA GLU A 125 -3.17 0.35 13.22
C GLU A 125 -3.91 -0.86 12.63
N ALA A 126 -4.00 -0.93 11.30
CA ALA A 126 -4.56 -2.05 10.55
C ALA A 126 -3.46 -2.84 9.79
N THR A 127 -2.26 -2.90 10.33
CA THR A 127 -1.12 -3.68 9.81
C THR A 127 -0.84 -3.38 8.32
N ALA A 128 -0.53 -2.11 8.05
CA ALA A 128 -0.09 -1.51 6.78
C ALA A 128 -1.16 -1.30 5.72
N SER A 129 -2.01 -2.27 5.41
CA SER A 129 -3.02 -2.10 4.34
C SER A 129 -4.25 -2.95 4.59
N CYS A 130 -5.43 -2.33 4.51
CA CYS A 130 -6.72 -2.99 4.68
C CYS A 130 -7.55 -3.05 3.39
N THR A 131 -7.23 -2.21 2.40
CA THR A 131 -7.88 -2.24 1.07
C THR A 131 -6.87 -2.25 -0.06
N TYR A 132 -7.34 -2.60 -1.25
CA TYR A 132 -6.57 -2.58 -2.48
C TYR A 132 -7.44 -2.30 -3.71
N TYR A 133 -6.83 -1.68 -4.71
CA TYR A 133 -7.40 -1.45 -6.04
C TYR A 133 -6.36 -1.86 -7.09
N SER A 134 -6.68 -2.85 -7.91
CA SER A 134 -5.87 -3.23 -9.07
C SER A 134 -6.14 -2.26 -10.21
N VAL A 135 -5.10 -1.61 -10.71
CA VAL A 135 -5.19 -0.66 -11.82
C VAL A 135 -5.02 -1.44 -13.11
N ASP A 136 -6.11 -1.77 -13.76
CA ASP A 136 -6.19 -2.60 -14.98
C ASP A 136 -6.32 -1.81 -16.29
N HIS A 137 -6.14 -0.50 -16.22
CA HIS A 137 -6.22 0.44 -17.34
C HIS A 137 -5.07 1.44 -17.28
N THR A 138 -4.83 2.15 -18.38
CA THR A 138 -3.93 3.32 -18.38
C THR A 138 -4.68 4.49 -17.75
N VAL A 139 -4.09 5.04 -16.67
CA VAL A 139 -4.74 6.14 -15.93
C VAL A 139 -4.77 7.44 -16.72
N GLU A 140 -5.84 8.20 -16.58
CA GLU A 140 -5.94 9.56 -17.11
C GLU A 140 -5.25 10.56 -16.16
N GLU A 141 -4.87 11.73 -16.67
CA GLU A 141 -4.05 12.70 -15.91
C GLU A 141 -4.78 13.23 -14.67
N ASP A 142 -6.07 13.48 -14.78
CA ASP A 142 -6.93 14.05 -13.73
C ASP A 142 -7.72 12.98 -12.96
N GLU A 143 -7.39 11.71 -13.15
CA GLU A 143 -8.08 10.62 -12.48
C GLU A 143 -7.73 10.57 -11.00
N VAL A 144 -8.71 10.21 -10.18
CA VAL A 144 -8.51 9.91 -8.76
C VAL A 144 -8.71 8.41 -8.55
N LEU A 145 -7.62 7.72 -8.21
CA LEU A 145 -7.68 6.28 -7.96
C LEU A 145 -8.45 5.99 -6.67
N PRO A 146 -9.42 5.07 -6.70
CA PRO A 146 -10.10 4.64 -5.50
C PRO A 146 -9.15 3.86 -4.58
N ILE A 147 -9.48 3.81 -3.28
CA ILE A 147 -8.81 2.91 -2.33
C ILE A 147 -9.22 1.44 -2.52
N GLY A 148 -10.25 1.21 -3.34
CA GLY A 148 -10.69 -0.09 -3.77
C GLY A 148 -11.53 -0.84 -2.75
N LYS A 149 -11.33 -2.16 -2.65
CA LYS A 149 -12.08 -3.06 -1.79
C LYS A 149 -11.21 -3.63 -0.67
N ALA A 150 -11.86 -4.08 0.40
CA ALA A 150 -11.18 -4.74 1.50
C ALA A 150 -10.46 -6.03 1.05
N TYR A 151 -9.29 -6.30 1.66
CA TYR A 151 -8.72 -7.65 1.63
C TYR A 151 -9.64 -8.64 2.34
N ASP A 152 -9.60 -9.91 1.97
CA ASP A 152 -10.51 -10.97 2.46
C ASP A 152 -10.49 -11.16 3.99
N ASN A 153 -9.40 -10.77 4.65
CA ASN A 153 -9.26 -10.84 6.10
C ASN A 153 -9.70 -9.56 6.83
N TYR A 154 -10.23 -8.56 6.10
CA TYR A 154 -10.79 -7.34 6.66
C TYR A 154 -12.25 -7.15 6.26
N ARG A 155 -12.96 -6.44 7.09
CA ARG A 155 -14.21 -5.79 6.75
C ARG A 155 -14.01 -4.29 6.85
N VAL A 156 -14.21 -3.58 5.74
CA VAL A 156 -14.13 -2.12 5.66
C VAL A 156 -15.48 -1.59 5.21
N PHE A 157 -16.01 -0.61 5.92
CA PHE A 157 -17.30 0.00 5.64
C PHE A 157 -17.28 1.45 6.14
N LEU A 158 -18.28 2.23 5.73
CA LEU A 158 -18.45 3.62 6.16
C LEU A 158 -19.53 3.70 7.24
N ILE A 159 -19.37 4.65 8.14
CA ILE A 159 -20.39 5.04 9.11
C ILE A 159 -20.62 6.56 9.07
N ASP A 160 -21.87 6.97 9.24
CA ASP A 160 -22.24 8.36 9.42
C ASP A 160 -22.01 8.85 10.86
N GLU A 161 -22.31 10.12 11.13
CA GLU A 161 -22.19 10.73 12.47
C GLU A 161 -23.15 10.09 13.52
N HIS A 162 -24.13 9.29 13.08
CA HIS A 162 -25.08 8.60 13.93
C HIS A 162 -24.71 7.10 14.15
N GLY A 163 -23.62 6.64 13.52
CA GLY A 163 -23.16 5.26 13.59
C GLY A 163 -23.90 4.29 12.68
N ASN A 164 -24.58 4.79 11.64
CA ASN A 164 -25.28 4.00 10.63
C ASN A 164 -24.45 3.94 9.34
N GLU A 165 -24.72 2.94 8.49
CA GLU A 165 -24.18 2.94 7.13
C GLU A 165 -24.78 4.10 6.32
N PRO A 166 -23.96 5.02 5.72
CA PRO A 166 -24.49 6.10 4.88
C PRO A 166 -25.09 5.54 3.59
N ALA A 167 -25.96 6.30 2.96
CA ALA A 167 -26.50 5.92 1.66
C ALA A 167 -25.41 5.98 0.57
N VAL A 168 -25.64 5.27 -0.53
CA VAL A 168 -24.70 5.25 -1.66
C VAL A 168 -24.49 6.65 -2.21
N GLY A 169 -23.24 7.10 -2.26
CA GLY A 169 -22.86 8.44 -2.70
C GLY A 169 -22.72 9.45 -1.57
N GLU A 170 -23.01 9.07 -0.33
CA GLU A 170 -22.77 9.90 0.85
C GLU A 170 -21.41 9.62 1.47
N GLN A 171 -20.88 10.62 2.18
CA GLN A 171 -19.61 10.51 2.90
C GLN A 171 -19.82 9.84 4.26
N GLY A 172 -18.78 9.15 4.73
CA GLY A 172 -18.76 8.54 6.06
C GLY A 172 -17.34 8.31 6.54
N GLU A 173 -17.21 8.06 7.82
CA GLU A 173 -15.97 7.67 8.45
C GLU A 173 -15.62 6.21 8.12
N ILE A 174 -14.36 5.95 7.76
CA ILE A 174 -13.91 4.60 7.44
C ILE A 174 -13.77 3.77 8.72
N CYS A 175 -14.50 2.68 8.77
CA CYS A 175 -14.47 1.70 9.85
C CYS A 175 -13.80 0.41 9.37
N VAL A 176 -12.75 -0.01 10.08
CA VAL A 176 -11.98 -1.21 9.72
C VAL A 176 -12.11 -2.24 10.83
N CYS A 177 -12.55 -3.46 10.48
CA CYS A 177 -12.59 -4.59 11.38
C CYS A 177 -11.76 -5.75 10.81
N GLY A 178 -11.10 -6.51 11.69
CA GLY A 178 -10.35 -7.68 11.26
C GLY A 178 -9.37 -8.19 12.33
N PRO A 179 -8.80 -9.37 12.13
CA PRO A 179 -7.94 -10.03 13.14
C PRO A 179 -6.55 -9.40 13.26
N ILE A 180 -6.18 -8.51 12.38
CA ILE A 180 -4.86 -7.87 12.35
C ILE A 180 -4.90 -6.38 12.72
N LEU A 181 -5.96 -5.95 13.39
CA LEU A 181 -5.98 -4.65 14.07
C LEU A 181 -4.99 -4.65 15.23
N ALA A 182 -4.31 -3.53 15.44
CA ALA A 182 -3.50 -3.31 16.63
C ALA A 182 -4.37 -3.38 17.89
N LEU A 183 -3.74 -3.66 19.03
CA LEU A 183 -4.42 -3.69 20.33
C LEU A 183 -4.71 -2.29 20.90
N GLY A 184 -4.06 -1.28 20.34
CA GLY A 184 -4.17 0.12 20.77
C GLY A 184 -2.83 0.84 20.73
N TYR A 185 -2.81 2.04 21.25
CA TYR A 185 -1.59 2.86 21.38
C TYR A 185 -0.89 2.57 22.69
N TYR A 186 0.43 2.37 22.61
CA TYR A 186 1.24 2.06 23.80
C TYR A 186 1.18 3.21 24.81
N ASN A 187 0.82 2.86 26.05
CA ASN A 187 0.71 3.79 27.18
C ASN A 187 -0.25 4.99 26.97
N ASP A 188 -1.20 4.86 26.05
CA ASP A 188 -2.18 5.90 25.74
C ASP A 188 -3.60 5.31 25.67
N PRO A 189 -4.24 5.06 26.83
CA PRO A 189 -5.56 4.46 26.90
C PRO A 189 -6.66 5.39 26.38
N GLU A 190 -6.52 6.71 26.51
CA GLU A 190 -7.52 7.67 26.04
C GLU A 190 -7.60 7.68 24.51
N ARG A 191 -6.45 7.81 23.86
CA ARG A 191 -6.38 7.74 22.41
C ARG A 191 -6.78 6.36 21.89
N THR A 192 -6.41 5.30 22.59
CA THR A 192 -6.85 3.94 22.27
C THR A 192 -8.36 3.83 22.29
N ALA A 193 -9.03 4.28 23.34
CA ALA A 193 -10.47 4.22 23.47
C ALA A 193 -11.21 5.08 22.43
N ALA A 194 -10.59 6.18 21.99
CA ALA A 194 -11.16 7.04 20.95
C ALA A 194 -11.10 6.40 19.55
N ALA A 195 -10.02 5.67 19.23
CA ALA A 195 -9.80 5.10 17.90
C ALA A 195 -10.28 3.65 17.79
N PHE A 196 -10.02 2.81 18.81
CA PHE A 196 -10.38 1.40 18.83
C PHE A 196 -11.67 1.20 19.62
N THR A 197 -12.80 1.18 18.92
CA THR A 197 -14.13 1.09 19.49
C THR A 197 -14.77 -0.27 19.24
N LEU A 198 -15.96 -0.49 19.74
CA LEU A 198 -16.80 -1.59 19.27
C LEU A 198 -17.45 -1.17 17.95
N ASN A 199 -17.55 -2.13 17.03
CA ASN A 199 -18.21 -1.92 15.76
C ASN A 199 -19.64 -1.40 15.97
N PRO A 200 -20.00 -0.20 15.48
CA PRO A 200 -21.33 0.38 15.69
C PRO A 200 -22.47 -0.50 15.14
N LEU A 201 -22.20 -1.19 14.03
CA LEU A 201 -23.17 -2.07 13.37
C LEU A 201 -23.24 -3.47 14.00
N ASN A 202 -22.19 -3.88 14.72
CA ASN A 202 -22.14 -5.19 15.40
C ASN A 202 -21.19 -5.18 16.59
N LYS A 203 -21.69 -4.89 17.77
CA LYS A 203 -20.92 -4.73 19.01
C LYS A 203 -20.16 -5.99 19.48
N ALA A 204 -20.31 -7.13 18.80
CA ALA A 204 -19.58 -8.36 19.13
C ALA A 204 -18.11 -8.33 18.66
N TYR A 205 -17.73 -7.37 17.80
CA TYR A 205 -16.39 -7.29 17.22
C TYR A 205 -15.75 -5.93 17.47
N PRO A 206 -14.43 -5.89 17.74
CA PRO A 206 -13.69 -4.63 17.77
C PRO A 206 -13.59 -4.03 16.37
N CYS A 207 -13.51 -2.70 16.32
CA CYS A 207 -13.41 -1.91 15.13
C CYS A 207 -12.42 -0.76 15.36
N LEU A 208 -11.65 -0.40 14.36
CA LEU A 208 -10.90 0.83 14.30
C LEU A 208 -11.73 1.87 13.55
N LEU A 209 -12.10 2.95 14.20
CA LEU A 209 -12.61 4.15 13.55
C LEU A 209 -11.43 4.96 13.06
N TYR A 210 -11.37 5.16 11.77
CA TYR A 210 -10.31 5.95 11.15
C TYR A 210 -10.90 7.22 10.55
N THR A 211 -10.94 8.25 11.38
CA THR A 211 -11.05 9.62 10.87
C THR A 211 -9.70 9.97 10.28
N SER A 212 -9.64 10.11 8.98
CA SER A 212 -8.50 10.71 8.34
C SER A 212 -8.67 12.24 8.36
N PRO A 213 -8.06 12.96 9.32
CA PRO A 213 -7.89 14.40 9.19
C PRO A 213 -6.70 14.69 8.27
N SER A 214 -6.40 13.76 7.37
CA SER A 214 -5.29 13.92 6.46
C SER A 214 -5.60 15.06 5.49
N PRO A 215 -4.72 16.06 5.39
CA PRO A 215 -4.82 17.04 4.30
C PRO A 215 -4.62 16.43 2.90
N ARG A 216 -4.75 15.11 2.79
CA ARG A 216 -4.59 14.29 1.60
C ARG A 216 -5.91 13.69 1.10
N ASP A 217 -7.00 13.93 1.83
CA ASP A 217 -8.36 13.56 1.44
C ASP A 217 -9.05 14.73 0.74
#